data_143b64bdc0d0879bff457fe7dfa8a086
#
_entry.id   143b64bdc0d0879bff457fe7dfa8a086
#
_cell.length_a   1.000
_cell.length_b   1.000
_cell.length_c   1.000
_cell.angle_alpha   90.00
_cell.angle_beta   90.00
_cell.angle_gamma   90.00
#
_symmetry.space_group_name_H-M   'P 1'
#
loop_
_entity.id
_entity.type
_entity.pdbx_description
1 polymer ?
#
loop_
_entity_poly.entity_id
_entity_poly.type
_entity_poly.pdbx_seq_one_letter_code
_entity_poly.pdbx_strand_id
1 'polypeptide(L)'
;MSSAFISLVKRISSQRRCLLLALGAAATMVACGIQDTSDQSMEADEPWNWSDEFVRSAVDQVRAGRDLNPDSWPGGARVAVLLSYDVDNETVQGLRTGNISIGPLSQGQYGSRVALPRVVKLMNEQGVPSTFFFPAWSLKLAPEQADLIQESGMHEIAAHGWIHELNTALDGPTEERLLRQAVDAIEEITGTRPVGYRAPSWNHSPNTLRIVRDIGFLYESSLMADDRPYELVQNGEPTGMVELPVEWILDDAPLFNPRGNSYMNPRDVMQVWIDEFDKAWEEGTMFLLTMHPHVIGHRSRIIALEGLIEHMKSRDGVWFGTHEAAARWVRKQAGMD
;
A
#
# COMPACT_ATOMS: atom_id res chain seq x y z
N MET A 1 -4.62 42.37 32.83
CA MET A 1 -5.58 42.84 31.81
C MET A 1 -5.92 41.65 30.96
N SER A 2 -6.87 41.00 31.26
CA SER A 2 -8.33 40.93 31.37
C SER A 2 -8.85 40.02 30.27
N SER A 3 -9.10 38.74 30.49
CA SER A 3 -10.42 38.17 30.80
C SER A 3 -11.57 38.72 29.95
N ALA A 4 -11.61 38.49 28.63
CA ALA A 4 -12.78 38.80 27.81
C ALA A 4 -12.75 38.17 26.39
N PHE A 5 -12.46 36.86 26.24
CA PHE A 5 -12.59 36.17 24.92
C PHE A 5 -13.03 34.70 25.01
N ILE A 6 -13.71 34.33 26.08
CA ILE A 6 -14.35 33.01 26.23
C ILE A 6 -15.84 33.21 26.54
N SER A 7 -16.63 33.71 25.57
CA SER A 7 -18.08 33.71 25.69
C SER A 7 -18.81 34.02 24.38
N LEU A 8 -18.49 33.35 23.28
CA LEU A 8 -19.30 33.52 22.05
C LEU A 8 -19.42 32.28 21.15
N VAL A 9 -19.35 31.07 21.66
CA VAL A 9 -19.64 29.85 20.88
C VAL A 9 -20.52 28.87 21.65
N LYS A 10 -21.54 29.38 22.34
CA LYS A 10 -22.63 28.54 22.90
C LYS A 10 -23.94 29.29 22.87
N ARG A 11 -24.54 29.47 21.70
CA ARG A 11 -25.96 29.82 21.52
C ARG A 11 -26.33 29.82 20.04
N ILE A 12 -26.52 28.66 19.42
CA ILE A 12 -27.44 28.46 18.29
C ILE A 12 -27.73 26.94 18.26
N SER A 13 -28.62 26.46 19.07
CA SER A 13 -29.37 25.23 18.87
C SER A 13 -30.52 25.17 19.89
N SER A 14 -31.59 25.90 19.63
CA SER A 14 -32.92 25.57 20.12
C SER A 14 -33.90 26.64 19.62
N GLN A 15 -34.63 26.32 18.57
CA GLN A 15 -36.03 26.78 18.36
C GLN A 15 -36.46 26.45 16.96
N ARG A 16 -37.15 25.34 16.82
CA ARG A 16 -38.30 25.21 15.92
C ARG A 16 -39.12 24.01 16.39
N ARG A 17 -40.01 24.29 17.32
CA ARG A 17 -41.15 23.43 17.64
C ARG A 17 -42.44 24.18 17.25
N CYS A 18 -43.38 23.37 16.76
CA CYS A 18 -44.81 23.60 16.66
C CYS A 18 -45.37 24.41 15.50
N LEU A 19 -46.03 23.72 14.58
CA LEU A 19 -47.49 23.93 14.41
C LEU A 19 -48.16 22.65 13.88
N LEU A 20 -49.05 22.06 14.68
CA LEU A 20 -50.02 21.06 14.32
C LEU A 20 -51.24 21.75 13.70
N LEU A 21 -51.78 21.20 12.63
CA LEU A 21 -53.21 21.32 12.32
C LEU A 21 -53.66 19.99 11.66
N ALA A 22 -54.62 19.39 12.37
CA ALA A 22 -55.33 18.19 11.97
C ALA A 22 -56.41 18.50 10.93
N LEU A 23 -56.59 17.65 9.94
CA LEU A 23 -57.88 17.43 9.29
C LEU A 23 -57.95 15.97 8.82
N GLY A 24 -58.94 15.28 9.35
CA GLY A 24 -59.17 13.90 9.07
C GLY A 24 -59.99 13.66 7.79
N ALA A 25 -59.72 12.50 7.18
CA ALA A 25 -60.69 11.78 6.35
C ALA A 25 -60.34 10.30 6.35
N ALA A 26 -61.32 9.48 6.69
CA ALA A 26 -61.28 8.05 6.72
C ALA A 26 -61.33 7.48 5.27
N ALA A 27 -60.52 6.52 4.97
CA ALA A 27 -60.76 5.55 3.89
C ALA A 27 -60.03 4.22 4.13
N THR A 28 -60.81 3.21 4.38
CA THR A 28 -60.74 1.78 4.12
C THR A 28 -59.39 1.10 3.91
N MET A 29 -59.12 0.12 4.77
CA MET A 29 -58.08 -0.91 4.67
C MET A 29 -58.18 -1.74 3.39
N VAL A 30 -57.08 -1.88 2.69
CA VAL A 30 -56.75 -3.07 1.93
C VAL A 30 -55.37 -3.53 2.47
N ALA A 31 -55.42 -4.64 3.20
CA ALA A 31 -54.21 -5.31 3.68
C ALA A 31 -53.49 -5.94 2.47
N CYS A 32 -52.42 -5.37 2.04
CA CYS A 32 -51.42 -5.99 1.20
C CYS A 32 -50.16 -6.11 2.04
N GLY A 33 -49.77 -7.33 2.39
CA GLY A 33 -48.58 -7.60 3.18
C GLY A 33 -47.33 -7.12 2.45
N ILE A 34 -46.85 -5.96 2.83
CA ILE A 34 -45.50 -5.53 2.56
C ILE A 34 -44.71 -6.05 3.75
N GLN A 35 -43.89 -7.08 3.52
CA GLN A 35 -42.84 -7.43 4.45
C GLN A 35 -41.96 -6.17 4.62
N ASP A 36 -42.04 -5.63 5.81
CA ASP A 36 -41.17 -4.61 6.31
C ASP A 36 -39.75 -5.18 6.36
N THR A 37 -39.00 -5.03 5.29
CA THR A 37 -37.55 -5.19 5.35
C THR A 37 -37.07 -3.98 6.15
N SER A 38 -37.18 -4.08 7.47
CA SER A 38 -36.53 -3.19 8.39
C SER A 38 -35.07 -3.10 7.97
N ASP A 39 -34.73 -1.94 7.46
CA ASP A 39 -33.39 -1.41 7.37
C ASP A 39 -32.85 -1.41 8.82
N GLN A 40 -32.24 -2.53 9.21
CA GLN A 40 -31.44 -2.62 10.43
C GLN A 40 -30.22 -1.80 10.13
N SER A 41 -30.29 -0.49 10.39
CA SER A 41 -29.12 0.28 10.73
C SER A 41 -28.46 -0.47 11.91
N MET A 42 -27.45 -1.29 11.62
CA MET A 42 -26.59 -1.87 12.62
C MET A 42 -25.98 -0.68 13.38
N GLU A 43 -26.57 -0.30 14.52
CA GLU A 43 -25.78 0.32 15.57
C GLU A 43 -24.63 -0.65 15.79
N ALA A 44 -23.41 -0.20 15.48
CA ALA A 44 -22.23 -1.03 15.58
C ALA A 44 -22.11 -1.44 17.05
N ASP A 45 -22.48 -2.68 17.36
CA ASP A 45 -22.23 -3.28 18.67
C ASP A 45 -20.76 -3.05 19.02
N GLU A 46 -20.50 -2.71 20.26
CA GLU A 46 -19.12 -2.55 20.76
C GLU A 46 -18.33 -3.83 20.45
N PRO A 47 -17.10 -3.75 19.93
CA PRO A 47 -16.34 -4.92 19.39
C PRO A 47 -16.27 -6.12 20.33
N TRP A 48 -16.27 -5.90 21.63
CA TRP A 48 -16.29 -7.00 22.62
C TRP A 48 -17.64 -7.71 22.80
N ASN A 49 -18.69 -7.23 22.13
CA ASN A 49 -20.02 -7.86 22.08
C ASN A 49 -20.28 -8.61 20.77
N TRP A 50 -19.34 -8.58 19.82
CA TRP A 50 -19.49 -9.27 18.56
C TRP A 50 -19.60 -10.78 18.76
N SER A 51 -20.43 -11.42 17.95
CA SER A 51 -20.54 -12.89 17.96
C SER A 51 -19.27 -13.55 17.41
N ASP A 52 -19.00 -14.78 17.85
CA ASP A 52 -17.90 -15.59 17.31
C ASP A 52 -18.01 -15.75 15.79
N GLU A 53 -19.21 -15.90 15.26
CA GLU A 53 -19.47 -16.03 13.82
C GLU A 53 -19.07 -14.76 13.08
N PHE A 54 -19.47 -13.58 13.59
CA PHE A 54 -19.10 -12.30 13.00
C PHE A 54 -17.58 -12.09 13.01
N VAL A 55 -16.92 -12.34 14.15
CA VAL A 55 -15.47 -12.19 14.26
C VAL A 55 -14.73 -13.11 13.28
N ARG A 56 -15.13 -14.39 13.19
CA ARG A 56 -14.54 -15.32 12.23
C ARG A 56 -14.77 -14.89 10.79
N SER A 57 -15.98 -14.53 10.43
CA SER A 57 -16.31 -14.02 9.10
C SER A 57 -15.50 -12.78 8.73
N ALA A 58 -15.34 -11.84 9.66
CA ALA A 58 -14.56 -10.63 9.43
C ALA A 58 -13.08 -10.94 9.20
N VAL A 59 -12.52 -11.86 10.01
CA VAL A 59 -11.11 -12.25 9.94
C VAL A 59 -10.82 -13.11 8.70
N ASP A 60 -11.75 -13.96 8.28
CA ASP A 60 -11.54 -14.91 7.19
C ASP A 60 -11.80 -14.31 5.80
N GLN A 61 -12.13 -13.02 5.71
CA GLN A 61 -12.32 -12.34 4.43
C GLN A 61 -11.08 -12.44 3.52
N VAL A 62 -9.90 -12.20 4.08
CA VAL A 62 -8.60 -12.38 3.39
C VAL A 62 -7.59 -12.93 4.39
N ARG A 63 -6.97 -14.05 4.07
CA ARG A 63 -5.99 -14.75 4.92
C ARG A 63 -4.78 -15.21 4.13
N ALA A 64 -3.68 -15.41 4.86
CA ALA A 64 -2.56 -16.19 4.32
C ALA A 64 -2.98 -17.64 4.14
N GLY A 65 -2.71 -18.18 2.99
CA GLY A 65 -2.95 -19.57 2.62
C GLY A 65 -1.65 -20.37 2.56
N ARG A 66 -1.42 -21.02 1.45
CA ARG A 66 -0.27 -21.90 1.21
C ARG A 66 1.04 -21.12 1.19
N ASP A 67 2.06 -21.58 1.91
CA ASP A 67 3.45 -21.12 1.77
C ASP A 67 3.92 -21.39 0.32
N LEU A 68 4.45 -20.35 -0.31
CA LEU A 68 4.96 -20.37 -1.69
C LEU A 68 6.47 -20.16 -1.76
N ASN A 69 7.18 -20.20 -0.63
CA ASN A 69 8.64 -20.03 -0.65
C ASN A 69 9.26 -21.13 -1.51
N PRO A 70 10.04 -20.81 -2.55
CA PRO A 70 10.63 -21.82 -3.41
C PRO A 70 11.83 -22.49 -2.71
N ASP A 71 12.17 -23.71 -3.12
CA ASP A 71 13.37 -24.42 -2.64
C ASP A 71 14.66 -23.66 -2.94
N SER A 72 14.66 -22.85 -3.99
CA SER A 72 15.74 -21.92 -4.34
C SER A 72 15.23 -20.81 -5.26
N TRP A 73 15.88 -19.67 -5.21
CA TRP A 73 15.64 -18.53 -6.09
C TRP A 73 16.42 -18.67 -7.41
N PRO A 74 16.18 -17.79 -8.43
CA PRO A 74 16.87 -17.87 -9.72
C PRO A 74 18.38 -18.01 -9.59
N GLY A 75 18.97 -18.86 -10.44
CA GLY A 75 20.40 -19.15 -10.38
C GLY A 75 20.82 -20.06 -9.23
N GLY A 76 19.88 -20.67 -8.51
CA GLY A 76 20.16 -21.48 -7.31
C GLY A 76 20.44 -20.63 -6.06
N ALA A 77 20.04 -19.35 -6.08
CA ALA A 77 20.25 -18.46 -4.95
C ALA A 77 19.44 -18.92 -3.72
N ARG A 78 19.97 -18.61 -2.54
CA ARG A 78 19.43 -18.98 -1.25
C ARG A 78 18.33 -18.01 -0.78
N VAL A 79 18.54 -16.71 -1.05
CA VAL A 79 17.65 -15.61 -0.65
C VAL A 79 17.35 -14.71 -1.82
N ALA A 80 16.11 -14.22 -1.89
CA ALA A 80 15.76 -13.11 -2.78
C ALA A 80 15.83 -11.78 -2.04
N VAL A 81 16.35 -10.75 -2.68
CA VAL A 81 16.32 -9.37 -2.23
C VAL A 81 15.45 -8.56 -3.19
N LEU A 82 14.37 -8.01 -2.65
CA LEU A 82 13.41 -7.18 -3.36
C LEU A 82 13.44 -5.76 -2.76
N LEU A 83 14.11 -4.86 -3.46
CA LEU A 83 14.12 -3.44 -3.07
C LEU A 83 13.00 -2.71 -3.81
N SER A 84 12.08 -2.08 -3.09
CA SER A 84 10.98 -1.35 -3.68
C SER A 84 10.86 0.07 -3.18
N TYR A 85 10.25 0.92 -4.02
CA TYR A 85 10.07 2.33 -3.76
C TYR A 85 8.64 2.74 -4.05
N ASP A 86 7.91 3.21 -3.02
CA ASP A 86 6.60 3.82 -3.17
C ASP A 86 6.82 5.30 -3.53
N VAL A 87 6.58 5.64 -4.80
CA VAL A 87 6.91 6.96 -5.37
C VAL A 87 5.74 7.92 -5.17
N ASP A 88 5.40 8.17 -3.93
CA ASP A 88 4.21 8.93 -3.54
C ASP A 88 4.29 10.41 -3.88
N ASN A 89 5.46 11.01 -3.70
CA ASN A 89 5.70 12.43 -3.96
C ASN A 89 4.62 13.33 -3.29
N GLU A 90 3.98 14.21 -4.07
CA GLU A 90 2.97 15.14 -3.58
C GLU A 90 1.66 14.47 -3.15
N THR A 91 1.38 13.26 -3.61
CA THR A 91 0.11 12.59 -3.30
C THR A 91 -0.04 12.33 -1.80
N VAL A 92 0.98 11.77 -1.16
CA VAL A 92 0.98 11.51 0.29
C VAL A 92 1.17 12.79 1.10
N GLN A 93 1.80 13.81 0.52
CA GLN A 93 2.13 15.06 1.21
C GLN A 93 0.98 16.07 1.29
N GLY A 94 -0.20 15.73 0.77
CA GLY A 94 -1.36 16.60 0.89
C GLY A 94 -2.49 16.30 -0.06
N LEU A 95 -2.23 15.89 -1.29
CA LEU A 95 -3.28 15.75 -2.31
C LEU A 95 -4.36 14.75 -1.91
N ARG A 96 -4.00 13.58 -1.37
CA ARG A 96 -4.96 12.56 -0.93
C ARG A 96 -5.97 13.04 0.13
N THR A 97 -5.63 14.06 0.90
CA THR A 97 -6.49 14.60 1.97
C THR A 97 -7.15 15.92 1.59
N GLY A 98 -6.87 16.44 0.40
CA GLY A 98 -7.30 17.77 -0.04
C GLY A 98 -6.63 18.93 0.70
N ASN A 99 -5.60 18.66 1.51
CA ASN A 99 -4.83 19.69 2.21
C ASN A 99 -3.72 20.21 1.30
N ILE A 100 -4.01 21.29 0.57
CA ILE A 100 -3.07 21.92 -0.36
C ILE A 100 -2.19 22.92 0.38
N SER A 101 -1.24 22.40 1.16
CA SER A 101 -0.23 23.22 1.86
C SER A 101 1.10 23.19 1.09
N ILE A 102 1.65 24.37 0.78
CA ILE A 102 2.85 24.49 -0.07
C ILE A 102 4.09 23.83 0.55
N GLY A 103 4.27 23.90 1.87
CA GLY A 103 5.40 23.29 2.56
C GLY A 103 5.45 21.76 2.37
N PRO A 104 4.42 21.00 2.77
CA PRO A 104 4.33 19.57 2.49
C PRO A 104 4.42 19.21 1.01
N LEU A 105 3.73 19.94 0.10
CA LEU A 105 3.84 19.69 -1.34
C LEU A 105 5.26 19.85 -1.85
N SER A 106 6.02 20.84 -1.35
CA SER A 106 7.43 20.99 -1.72
C SER A 106 8.33 19.84 -1.24
N GLN A 107 7.95 19.15 -0.15
CA GLN A 107 8.62 17.93 0.28
C GLN A 107 8.32 16.78 -0.69
N GLY A 108 7.09 16.66 -1.19
CA GLY A 108 6.75 15.72 -2.27
C GLY A 108 7.57 16.00 -3.53
N GLN A 109 7.64 17.27 -3.95
CA GLN A 109 8.44 17.68 -5.10
C GLN A 109 9.96 17.37 -4.93
N TYR A 110 10.49 17.37 -3.71
CA TYR A 110 11.85 16.87 -3.46
C TYR A 110 11.99 15.41 -3.88
N GLY A 111 10.94 14.61 -3.71
CA GLY A 111 10.89 13.22 -4.14
C GLY A 111 11.18 13.08 -5.64
N SER A 112 10.37 13.72 -6.47
CA SER A 112 10.51 13.65 -7.94
C SER A 112 11.78 14.33 -8.45
N ARG A 113 12.11 15.54 -7.95
CA ARG A 113 13.21 16.38 -8.47
C ARG A 113 14.61 15.90 -8.11
N VAL A 114 14.79 15.35 -6.89
CA VAL A 114 16.14 15.12 -6.33
C VAL A 114 16.31 13.68 -5.89
N ALA A 115 15.35 13.16 -5.14
CA ALA A 115 15.51 11.90 -4.46
C ALA A 115 15.39 10.70 -5.40
N LEU A 116 14.35 10.66 -6.23
CA LEU A 116 14.17 9.57 -7.20
C LEU A 116 15.35 9.46 -8.18
N PRO A 117 15.84 10.53 -8.85
CA PRO A 117 17.04 10.46 -9.66
C PRO A 117 18.27 9.92 -8.92
N ARG A 118 18.42 10.27 -7.65
CA ARG A 118 19.52 9.77 -6.81
C ARG A 118 19.39 8.28 -6.51
N VAL A 119 18.18 7.82 -6.22
CA VAL A 119 17.87 6.41 -5.96
C VAL A 119 18.09 5.58 -7.22
N VAL A 120 17.49 5.97 -8.35
CA VAL A 120 17.64 5.25 -9.64
C VAL A 120 19.12 5.18 -10.05
N LYS A 121 19.87 6.29 -9.88
CA LYS A 121 21.32 6.30 -10.15
C LYS A 121 22.05 5.27 -9.29
N LEU A 122 21.78 5.20 -7.99
CA LEU A 122 22.40 4.21 -7.09
C LEU A 122 22.06 2.79 -7.53
N MET A 123 20.78 2.50 -7.80
CA MET A 123 20.35 1.16 -8.25
C MET A 123 21.03 0.74 -9.55
N ASN A 124 21.12 1.66 -10.53
CA ASN A 124 21.80 1.42 -11.80
C ASN A 124 23.30 1.17 -11.60
N GLU A 125 23.99 2.00 -10.81
CA GLU A 125 25.42 1.85 -10.52
C GLU A 125 25.73 0.55 -9.77
N GLN A 126 24.82 0.15 -8.91
CA GLN A 126 24.92 -1.10 -8.19
C GLN A 126 24.42 -2.32 -8.99
N GLY A 127 23.78 -2.14 -10.17
CA GLY A 127 23.19 -3.23 -10.94
C GLY A 127 22.12 -4.00 -10.16
N VAL A 128 21.29 -3.27 -9.38
CA VAL A 128 20.23 -3.83 -8.52
C VAL A 128 18.87 -3.55 -9.13
N PRO A 129 18.19 -4.57 -9.70
CA PRO A 129 16.80 -4.43 -10.11
C PRO A 129 15.91 -4.00 -8.94
N SER A 130 14.94 -3.15 -9.20
CA SER A 130 14.03 -2.63 -8.17
C SER A 130 12.64 -2.40 -8.75
N THR A 131 11.62 -2.37 -7.87
CA THR A 131 10.23 -2.08 -8.25
C THR A 131 9.82 -0.72 -7.73
N PHE A 132 9.20 0.09 -8.60
CA PHE A 132 8.71 1.42 -8.28
C PHE A 132 7.19 1.43 -8.36
N PHE A 133 6.54 1.52 -7.20
CA PHE A 133 5.09 1.59 -7.08
C PHE A 133 4.62 3.04 -7.16
N PHE A 134 3.74 3.34 -8.11
CA PHE A 134 3.27 4.71 -8.33
C PHE A 134 1.78 4.88 -8.03
N PRO A 135 1.41 5.83 -7.16
CA PRO A 135 0.12 6.49 -7.31
C PRO A 135 0.09 7.16 -8.69
N ALA A 136 -0.94 6.90 -9.51
CA ALA A 136 -0.93 7.38 -10.89
C ALA A 136 -0.76 8.91 -11.00
N TRP A 137 -1.29 9.68 -10.04
CA TRP A 137 -1.09 11.13 -9.99
C TRP A 137 0.36 11.55 -9.73
N SER A 138 1.13 10.77 -8.99
CA SER A 138 2.56 11.05 -8.84
C SER A 138 3.29 10.99 -10.18
N LEU A 139 2.97 9.99 -10.99
CA LEU A 139 3.54 9.84 -12.33
C LEU A 139 2.99 10.90 -13.32
N LYS A 140 1.70 11.25 -13.22
CA LYS A 140 1.08 12.30 -14.07
C LYS A 140 1.67 13.69 -13.81
N LEU A 141 2.09 13.98 -12.59
CA LEU A 141 2.72 15.27 -12.23
C LEU A 141 4.15 15.40 -12.76
N ALA A 142 4.86 14.29 -12.93
CA ALA A 142 6.24 14.25 -13.40
C ALA A 142 6.46 13.01 -14.29
N PRO A 143 5.92 12.99 -15.52
CA PRO A 143 5.93 11.80 -16.40
C PRO A 143 7.36 11.39 -16.82
N GLU A 144 8.32 12.30 -16.80
CA GLU A 144 9.72 12.01 -17.06
C GLU A 144 10.36 11.01 -16.07
N GLN A 145 9.69 10.75 -14.97
CA GLN A 145 10.10 9.70 -14.02
C GLN A 145 10.02 8.30 -14.64
N ALA A 146 9.07 8.08 -15.55
CA ALA A 146 8.94 6.81 -16.27
C ALA A 146 10.19 6.54 -17.13
N ASP A 147 10.59 7.51 -17.94
CA ASP A 147 11.77 7.40 -18.80
C ASP A 147 13.03 7.13 -17.98
N LEU A 148 13.20 7.87 -16.88
CA LEU A 148 14.35 7.72 -15.97
C LEU A 148 14.46 6.28 -15.41
N ILE A 149 13.35 5.68 -15.02
CA ILE A 149 13.32 4.32 -14.44
C ILE A 149 13.51 3.27 -15.55
N GLN A 150 12.90 3.47 -16.71
CA GLN A 150 12.91 2.51 -17.81
C GLN A 150 14.23 2.53 -18.62
N GLU A 151 15.05 3.56 -18.53
CA GLU A 151 16.28 3.74 -19.31
C GLU A 151 17.23 2.54 -19.21
N SER A 152 17.36 1.94 -18.02
CA SER A 152 18.24 0.79 -17.80
C SER A 152 17.64 -0.54 -18.22
N GLY A 153 16.34 -0.63 -18.39
CA GLY A 153 15.59 -1.87 -18.63
C GLY A 153 15.62 -2.89 -17.47
N MET A 154 16.14 -2.49 -16.28
CA MET A 154 16.24 -3.39 -15.11
C MET A 154 15.07 -3.29 -14.16
N HIS A 155 14.34 -2.17 -14.18
CA HIS A 155 13.37 -1.83 -13.14
C HIS A 155 11.95 -2.10 -13.60
N GLU A 156 11.09 -2.31 -12.62
CA GLU A 156 9.66 -2.47 -12.78
C GLU A 156 8.92 -1.21 -12.32
N ILE A 157 7.86 -0.82 -13.05
CA ILE A 157 6.86 0.16 -12.60
C ILE A 157 5.57 -0.57 -12.29
N ALA A 158 5.08 -0.43 -11.07
CA ALA A 158 3.88 -1.09 -10.53
C ALA A 158 2.85 -0.07 -10.03
N ALA A 159 1.62 -0.52 -9.76
CA ALA A 159 0.51 0.36 -9.37
C ALA A 159 0.43 0.55 -7.84
N HIS A 160 0.15 1.80 -7.41
CA HIS A 160 -0.04 2.19 -6.00
C HIS A 160 -1.29 3.07 -5.80
N GLY A 161 -2.40 2.72 -6.45
CA GLY A 161 -3.63 3.50 -6.42
C GLY A 161 -3.61 4.72 -7.36
N TRP A 162 -4.65 5.56 -7.24
CA TRP A 162 -4.85 6.73 -8.10
C TRP A 162 -4.14 7.98 -7.57
N ILE A 163 -4.44 8.37 -6.30
CA ILE A 163 -3.92 9.57 -5.62
C ILE A 163 -3.44 9.24 -4.19
N HIS A 164 -3.06 8.00 -3.96
CA HIS A 164 -2.71 7.46 -2.65
C HIS A 164 -3.90 7.47 -1.67
N GLU A 165 -5.09 7.17 -2.15
CA GLU A 165 -6.32 7.02 -1.37
C GLU A 165 -6.24 5.84 -0.39
N LEU A 166 -7.04 5.88 0.66
CA LEU A 166 -7.21 4.74 1.57
C LEU A 166 -8.37 3.87 1.08
N ASN A 167 -8.10 2.63 0.71
CA ASN A 167 -9.11 1.72 0.15
C ASN A 167 -10.29 1.50 1.11
N THR A 168 -10.03 1.41 2.42
CA THR A 168 -11.09 1.26 3.43
C THR A 168 -12.01 2.47 3.59
N ALA A 169 -11.65 3.63 3.03
CA ALA A 169 -12.49 4.82 3.03
C ALA A 169 -13.41 4.90 1.78
N LEU A 170 -13.34 3.91 0.88
CA LEU A 170 -14.07 3.88 -0.38
C LEU A 170 -15.11 2.77 -0.39
N ASP A 171 -16.19 2.98 -1.15
CA ASP A 171 -17.04 1.87 -1.56
C ASP A 171 -16.37 1.06 -2.67
N GLY A 172 -16.77 -0.22 -2.81
CA GLY A 172 -16.16 -1.11 -3.79
C GLY A 172 -16.17 -0.60 -5.24
N PRO A 173 -17.29 -0.06 -5.76
CA PRO A 173 -17.33 0.52 -7.11
C PRO A 173 -16.37 1.70 -7.30
N THR A 174 -16.20 2.55 -6.29
CA THR A 174 -15.27 3.67 -6.35
C THR A 174 -13.82 3.20 -6.31
N GLU A 175 -13.49 2.26 -5.43
CA GLU A 175 -12.17 1.64 -5.34
C GLU A 175 -11.78 0.99 -6.67
N GLU A 176 -12.66 0.17 -7.26
CA GLU A 176 -12.42 -0.48 -8.55
C GLU A 176 -12.21 0.52 -9.68
N ARG A 177 -13.06 1.55 -9.76
CA ARG A 177 -12.93 2.60 -10.78
C ARG A 177 -11.61 3.35 -10.66
N LEU A 178 -11.19 3.73 -9.45
CA LEU A 178 -9.94 4.45 -9.24
C LEU A 178 -8.72 3.59 -9.57
N LEU A 179 -8.73 2.32 -9.20
CA LEU A 179 -7.60 1.43 -9.52
C LEU A 179 -7.50 1.14 -11.02
N ARG A 180 -8.62 0.93 -11.73
CA ARG A 180 -8.63 0.80 -13.19
C ARG A 180 -8.09 2.05 -13.85
N GLN A 181 -8.56 3.24 -13.42
CA GLN A 181 -8.07 4.52 -13.91
C GLN A 181 -6.57 4.73 -13.65
N ALA A 182 -6.05 4.23 -12.53
CA ALA A 182 -4.62 4.26 -12.23
C ALA A 182 -3.83 3.37 -13.19
N VAL A 183 -4.28 2.15 -13.41
CA VAL A 183 -3.66 1.21 -14.36
C VAL A 183 -3.60 1.80 -15.77
N ASP A 184 -4.72 2.31 -16.25
CA ASP A 184 -4.79 2.91 -17.60
C ASP A 184 -3.86 4.12 -17.75
N ALA A 185 -3.78 4.98 -16.73
CA ALA A 185 -2.88 6.14 -16.75
C ALA A 185 -1.39 5.74 -16.67
N ILE A 186 -1.04 4.73 -15.90
CA ILE A 186 0.33 4.22 -15.85
C ILE A 186 0.69 3.61 -17.21
N GLU A 187 -0.17 2.79 -17.79
CA GLU A 187 0.05 2.19 -19.11
C GLU A 187 0.19 3.26 -20.21
N GLU A 188 -0.63 4.31 -20.19
CA GLU A 188 -0.56 5.45 -21.14
C GLU A 188 0.80 6.16 -21.08
N ILE A 189 1.34 6.37 -19.86
CA ILE A 189 2.59 7.11 -19.67
C ILE A 189 3.83 6.23 -19.93
N THR A 190 3.80 4.98 -19.47
CA THR A 190 4.97 4.08 -19.51
C THR A 190 5.05 3.22 -20.78
N GLY A 191 3.93 3.11 -21.52
CA GLY A 191 3.79 2.14 -22.61
C GLY A 191 3.67 0.68 -22.16
N THR A 192 3.62 0.42 -20.85
CA THR A 192 3.57 -0.93 -20.27
C THR A 192 2.50 -1.01 -19.20
N ARG A 193 1.59 -2.00 -19.31
CA ARG A 193 0.57 -2.24 -18.29
C ARG A 193 1.22 -2.77 -17.01
N PRO A 194 0.98 -2.17 -15.85
CA PRO A 194 1.52 -2.67 -14.58
C PRO A 194 0.90 -4.03 -14.24
N VAL A 195 1.73 -4.95 -13.77
CA VAL A 195 1.31 -6.32 -13.39
C VAL A 195 1.30 -6.55 -11.88
N GLY A 196 1.77 -5.60 -11.10
CA GLY A 196 1.82 -5.65 -9.65
C GLY A 196 1.06 -4.51 -9.01
N TYR A 197 0.53 -4.78 -7.82
CA TYR A 197 -0.20 -3.81 -7.01
C TYR A 197 0.32 -3.78 -5.57
N ARG A 198 0.39 -2.57 -5.02
CA ARG A 198 0.53 -2.31 -3.58
C ARG A 198 -0.54 -1.31 -3.17
N ALA A 199 -1.31 -1.63 -2.14
CA ALA A 199 -2.32 -0.73 -1.62
C ALA A 199 -1.68 0.49 -0.93
N PRO A 200 -2.15 1.71 -1.19
CA PRO A 200 -1.65 2.90 -0.49
C PRO A 200 -1.72 2.76 1.02
N SER A 201 -0.60 3.05 1.71
CA SER A 201 -0.45 2.83 3.17
C SER A 201 -0.74 1.39 3.60
N TRP A 202 -0.60 0.40 2.69
CA TRP A 202 -0.96 -1.02 2.89
C TRP A 202 -2.40 -1.22 3.39
N ASN A 203 -3.25 -0.26 3.02
CA ASN A 203 -4.64 -0.19 3.47
C ASN A 203 -5.55 -1.02 2.57
N HIS A 204 -5.78 -2.25 2.96
CA HIS A 204 -6.54 -3.24 2.21
C HIS A 204 -8.01 -3.27 2.66
N SER A 205 -8.95 -3.06 1.74
CA SER A 205 -10.39 -3.16 2.00
C SER A 205 -10.89 -4.59 1.80
N PRO A 206 -12.10 -4.94 2.24
CA PRO A 206 -12.73 -6.21 1.91
C PRO A 206 -12.92 -6.45 0.40
N ASN A 207 -12.88 -5.39 -0.42
CA ASN A 207 -13.05 -5.47 -1.87
C ASN A 207 -11.73 -5.58 -2.64
N THR A 208 -10.62 -5.13 -2.04
CA THR A 208 -9.33 -4.94 -2.73
C THR A 208 -8.89 -6.21 -3.44
N LEU A 209 -8.86 -7.37 -2.76
CA LEU A 209 -8.38 -8.62 -3.36
C LEU A 209 -9.21 -9.03 -4.59
N ARG A 210 -10.54 -8.93 -4.52
CA ARG A 210 -11.41 -9.19 -5.67
C ARG A 210 -11.06 -8.24 -6.82
N ILE A 211 -10.96 -6.95 -6.57
CA ILE A 211 -10.67 -5.93 -7.58
C ILE A 211 -9.31 -6.19 -8.24
N VAL A 212 -8.29 -6.47 -7.46
CA VAL A 212 -6.92 -6.75 -7.94
C VAL A 212 -6.92 -7.98 -8.87
N ARG A 213 -7.65 -9.04 -8.50
CA ARG A 213 -7.83 -10.24 -9.33
C ARG A 213 -8.61 -9.95 -10.61
N ASP A 214 -9.70 -9.20 -10.53
CA ASP A 214 -10.57 -8.86 -11.67
C ASP A 214 -9.86 -7.94 -12.70
N ILE A 215 -8.89 -7.14 -12.26
CA ILE A 215 -8.01 -6.35 -13.14
C ILE A 215 -6.94 -7.24 -13.79
N GLY A 216 -6.58 -8.36 -13.17
CA GLY A 216 -5.61 -9.31 -13.69
C GLY A 216 -4.17 -9.05 -13.25
N PHE A 217 -3.98 -8.48 -12.07
CA PHE A 217 -2.64 -8.36 -11.48
C PHE A 217 -2.03 -9.74 -11.20
N LEU A 218 -0.73 -9.83 -11.35
CA LEU A 218 0.06 -11.04 -11.14
C LEU A 218 0.33 -11.30 -9.65
N TYR A 219 0.55 -10.22 -8.90
CA TYR A 219 0.89 -10.25 -7.47
C TYR A 219 0.33 -9.04 -6.73
N GLU A 220 0.22 -9.20 -5.44
CA GLU A 220 -0.09 -8.20 -4.43
C GLU A 220 1.08 -8.07 -3.46
N SER A 221 1.28 -6.90 -2.84
CA SER A 221 2.38 -6.65 -1.90
C SER A 221 1.98 -5.61 -0.87
N SER A 222 0.97 -5.95 -0.03
CA SER A 222 0.44 -5.04 1.00
C SER A 222 0.20 -5.71 2.35
N LEU A 223 0.16 -7.05 2.40
CA LEU A 223 -0.22 -7.78 3.59
C LEU A 223 1.01 -8.34 4.32
N MET A 224 0.86 -8.65 5.63
CA MET A 224 1.96 -8.85 6.58
C MET A 224 1.79 -10.15 7.39
N ALA A 225 1.31 -11.23 6.75
CA ALA A 225 0.95 -12.44 7.50
C ALA A 225 2.08 -13.48 7.57
N ASP A 226 3.18 -13.28 6.85
CA ASP A 226 4.33 -14.19 6.82
C ASP A 226 5.58 -13.43 6.35
N ASP A 227 6.77 -13.98 6.64
CA ASP A 227 8.07 -13.50 6.10
C ASP A 227 8.38 -14.10 4.72
N ARG A 228 7.52 -14.98 4.21
CA ARG A 228 7.64 -15.75 2.98
C ARG A 228 6.54 -15.40 2.00
N PRO A 229 6.76 -15.54 0.70
CA PRO A 229 5.67 -15.46 -0.26
C PRO A 229 4.57 -16.48 0.05
N TYR A 230 3.32 -16.07 -0.03
CA TYR A 230 2.19 -16.98 0.22
C TYR A 230 1.04 -16.75 -0.76
N GLU A 231 0.18 -17.74 -0.91
CA GLU A 231 -1.06 -17.60 -1.66
C GLU A 231 -2.12 -16.92 -0.80
N LEU A 232 -2.82 -15.93 -1.34
CA LEU A 232 -3.97 -15.32 -0.67
C LEU A 232 -5.19 -16.23 -0.75
N VAL A 233 -5.88 -16.37 0.39
CA VAL A 233 -7.14 -17.08 0.55
C VAL A 233 -8.23 -16.05 0.81
N GLN A 234 -9.36 -16.18 0.11
CA GLN A 234 -10.54 -15.33 0.29
C GLN A 234 -11.73 -16.18 0.71
N ASN A 235 -12.33 -15.88 1.86
CA ASN A 235 -13.45 -16.62 2.42
C ASN A 235 -13.19 -18.15 2.49
N GLY A 236 -11.97 -18.54 2.81
CA GLY A 236 -11.56 -19.95 2.93
C GLY A 236 -11.12 -20.60 1.62
N GLU A 237 -11.22 -19.92 0.46
CA GLU A 237 -10.89 -20.49 -0.84
C GLU A 237 -9.58 -19.90 -1.39
N PRO A 238 -8.66 -20.73 -1.93
CA PRO A 238 -7.44 -20.28 -2.61
C PRO A 238 -7.77 -19.37 -3.80
N THR A 239 -7.01 -18.32 -3.99
CA THR A 239 -7.32 -17.30 -5.00
C THR A 239 -6.40 -17.34 -6.22
N GLY A 240 -5.28 -18.03 -6.14
CA GLY A 240 -4.22 -17.96 -7.15
C GLY A 240 -3.42 -16.64 -7.13
N MET A 241 -3.69 -15.74 -6.19
CA MET A 241 -2.94 -14.49 -6.03
C MET A 241 -1.72 -14.71 -5.13
N VAL A 242 -0.55 -14.33 -5.61
CA VAL A 242 0.68 -14.31 -4.82
C VAL A 242 0.74 -13.03 -4.01
N GLU A 243 0.95 -13.16 -2.71
CA GLU A 243 1.39 -12.07 -1.84
C GLU A 243 2.90 -12.11 -1.70
N LEU A 244 3.55 -10.97 -1.95
CA LEU A 244 4.93 -10.69 -1.58
C LEU A 244 4.89 -9.80 -0.34
N PRO A 245 4.95 -10.38 0.87
CA PRO A 245 4.60 -9.67 2.08
C PRO A 245 5.53 -8.51 2.40
N VAL A 246 4.94 -7.47 2.97
CA VAL A 246 5.60 -6.28 3.49
C VAL A 246 5.66 -6.33 5.01
N GLU A 247 6.50 -5.52 5.65
CA GLU A 247 6.56 -5.40 7.09
C GLU A 247 7.02 -4.00 7.51
N TRP A 248 6.41 -3.46 8.58
CA TRP A 248 6.71 -2.10 9.06
C TRP A 248 8.16 -1.91 9.51
N ILE A 249 8.83 -2.96 10.00
CA ILE A 249 10.25 -2.90 10.35
C ILE A 249 11.14 -2.77 9.10
N LEU A 250 10.63 -3.18 7.94
CA LEU A 250 11.26 -3.10 6.63
C LEU A 250 10.62 -2.00 5.76
N ASP A 251 10.22 -0.88 6.39
CA ASP A 251 9.72 0.34 5.75
C ASP A 251 10.47 1.56 6.29
N ASP A 252 10.96 2.42 5.40
CA ASP A 252 11.71 3.61 5.78
C ASP A 252 10.83 4.70 6.40
N ALA A 253 9.54 4.76 6.04
CA ALA A 253 8.66 5.83 6.49
C ALA A 253 8.40 5.82 8.00
N PRO A 254 8.06 4.70 8.67
CA PRO A 254 7.92 4.68 10.12
C PRO A 254 9.19 5.04 10.87
N LEU A 255 10.36 4.63 10.34
CA LEU A 255 11.66 4.78 11.00
C LEU A 255 12.24 6.20 10.84
N PHE A 256 11.84 6.92 9.78
CA PHE A 256 12.34 8.26 9.47
C PHE A 256 11.23 9.32 9.44
N ASN A 257 10.04 9.06 9.98
CA ASN A 257 8.91 9.97 9.90
C ASN A 257 9.15 11.25 10.74
N PRO A 258 9.16 12.45 10.12
CA PRO A 258 9.37 13.71 10.83
C PRO A 258 8.19 14.13 11.72
N ARG A 259 7.03 13.52 11.52
CA ARG A 259 5.80 13.79 12.29
C ARG A 259 5.62 12.85 13.48
N GLY A 260 6.45 11.83 13.56
CA GLY A 260 6.52 10.92 14.70
C GLY A 260 7.61 11.34 15.70
N ASN A 261 7.75 10.60 16.79
CA ASN A 261 8.65 10.97 17.89
C ASN A 261 10.13 10.69 17.63
N SER A 262 10.54 10.22 16.46
CA SER A 262 11.93 9.87 16.28
C SER A 262 12.39 9.87 14.82
N TYR A 263 13.27 10.80 14.53
CA TYR A 263 14.26 10.61 13.48
C TYR A 263 15.29 9.60 13.98
N MET A 264 15.17 8.35 13.56
CA MET A 264 16.20 7.38 13.87
C MET A 264 17.50 7.70 13.14
N ASN A 265 18.62 7.36 13.76
CA ASN A 265 19.93 7.48 13.12
C ASN A 265 19.97 6.51 11.91
N PRO A 266 20.29 6.96 10.70
CA PRO A 266 20.32 6.10 9.52
C PRO A 266 21.23 4.86 9.64
N ARG A 267 22.30 4.95 10.44
CA ARG A 267 23.20 3.80 10.66
C ARG A 267 22.59 2.76 11.56
N ASP A 268 21.79 3.15 12.55
CA ASP A 268 21.10 2.23 13.44
C ASP A 268 19.97 1.52 12.67
N VAL A 269 19.23 2.25 11.81
CA VAL A 269 18.23 1.66 10.92
C VAL A 269 18.88 0.68 9.93
N MET A 270 20.01 1.05 9.34
CA MET A 270 20.77 0.15 8.47
C MET A 270 21.15 -1.15 9.21
N GLN A 271 21.54 -1.06 10.49
CA GLN A 271 21.88 -2.25 11.26
C GLN A 271 20.66 -3.16 11.49
N VAL A 272 19.49 -2.59 11.76
CA VAL A 272 18.24 -3.37 11.84
C VAL A 272 17.98 -4.10 10.52
N TRP A 273 18.09 -3.43 9.38
CA TRP A 273 17.88 -4.05 8.07
C TRP A 273 18.95 -5.08 7.69
N ILE A 274 20.20 -4.92 8.18
CA ILE A 274 21.25 -5.93 8.04
C ILE A 274 20.87 -7.21 8.82
N ASP A 275 20.41 -7.04 10.05
CA ASP A 275 20.04 -8.18 10.91
C ASP A 275 18.84 -8.95 10.34
N GLU A 276 17.83 -8.22 9.80
CA GLU A 276 16.69 -8.80 9.09
C GLU A 276 17.12 -9.55 7.81
N PHE A 277 17.99 -8.94 7.01
CA PHE A 277 18.53 -9.60 5.83
C PHE A 277 19.36 -10.84 6.17
N ASP A 278 20.27 -10.74 7.14
CA ASP A 278 21.10 -11.87 7.52
C ASP A 278 20.24 -13.03 8.03
N LYS A 279 19.14 -12.74 8.71
CA LYS A 279 18.17 -13.76 9.15
C LYS A 279 17.40 -14.38 7.98
N ALA A 280 16.90 -13.58 7.05
CA ALA A 280 16.26 -14.06 5.83
C ALA A 280 17.22 -14.94 4.99
N TRP A 281 18.51 -14.57 4.94
CA TRP A 281 19.56 -15.36 4.29
C TRP A 281 19.79 -16.72 4.98
N GLU A 282 19.83 -16.74 6.33
CA GLU A 282 19.93 -17.98 7.11
C GLU A 282 18.75 -18.91 6.85
N GLU A 283 17.55 -18.38 6.81
CA GLU A 283 16.31 -19.12 6.63
C GLU A 283 16.04 -19.55 5.18
N GLY A 284 16.71 -18.93 4.22
CA GLY A 284 16.53 -19.24 2.79
C GLY A 284 15.19 -18.73 2.24
N THR A 285 14.82 -17.51 2.61
CA THR A 285 13.53 -16.90 2.26
C THR A 285 13.69 -15.71 1.33
N MET A 286 13.03 -14.60 1.63
CA MET A 286 13.19 -13.33 0.93
C MET A 286 13.40 -12.19 1.92
N PHE A 287 14.06 -11.13 1.46
CA PHE A 287 14.16 -9.84 2.12
C PHE A 287 13.50 -8.79 1.23
N LEU A 288 12.38 -8.23 1.68
CA LEU A 288 11.65 -7.21 0.95
C LEU A 288 11.71 -5.90 1.74
N LEU A 289 12.34 -4.87 1.16
CA LEU A 289 12.45 -3.55 1.77
C LEU A 289 11.63 -2.53 1.00
N THR A 290 10.69 -1.90 1.68
CA THR A 290 9.89 -0.79 1.16
C THR A 290 10.51 0.54 1.53
N MET A 291 10.67 1.40 0.56
CA MET A 291 11.25 2.73 0.74
C MET A 291 10.46 3.78 -0.03
N HIS A 292 10.66 5.03 0.33
CA HIS A 292 10.02 6.16 -0.34
C HIS A 292 11.11 7.12 -0.82
N PRO A 293 11.21 7.50 -2.10
CA PRO A 293 12.27 8.39 -2.56
C PRO A 293 12.40 9.66 -1.73
N HIS A 294 11.28 10.31 -1.39
CA HIS A 294 11.27 11.51 -0.56
C HIS A 294 11.68 11.27 0.91
N VAL A 295 11.86 10.01 1.33
CA VAL A 295 12.34 9.60 2.66
C VAL A 295 13.77 9.10 2.58
N ILE A 296 14.03 7.97 1.88
CA ILE A 296 15.36 7.34 1.80
C ILE A 296 16.37 8.17 1.00
N GLY A 297 15.90 8.96 0.02
CA GLY A 297 16.77 9.69 -0.91
C GLY A 297 17.53 10.87 -0.33
N HIS A 298 17.42 11.14 0.99
CA HIS A 298 18.23 12.14 1.67
C HIS A 298 19.69 11.69 1.81
N ARG A 299 20.64 12.66 1.82
CA ARG A 299 22.09 12.40 1.77
C ARG A 299 22.59 11.37 2.77
N SER A 300 22.17 11.47 4.03
CA SER A 300 22.64 10.54 5.08
C SER A 300 22.01 9.16 4.97
N ARG A 301 20.78 9.06 4.45
CA ARG A 301 20.03 7.82 4.33
C ARG A 301 20.45 7.04 3.10
N ILE A 302 20.71 7.72 1.97
CA ILE A 302 21.20 7.06 0.76
C ILE A 302 22.56 6.38 0.96
N ILE A 303 23.44 6.97 1.80
CA ILE A 303 24.71 6.35 2.19
C ILE A 303 24.47 5.08 3.01
N ALA A 304 23.46 5.08 3.89
CA ALA A 304 23.12 3.90 4.67
C ALA A 304 22.56 2.78 3.76
N LEU A 305 21.72 3.14 2.78
CA LEU A 305 21.22 2.20 1.78
C LEU A 305 22.35 1.61 0.92
N GLU A 306 23.31 2.43 0.50
CA GLU A 306 24.48 1.96 -0.25
C GLU A 306 25.27 0.90 0.56
N GLY A 307 25.53 1.19 1.85
CA GLY A 307 26.20 0.23 2.74
C GLY A 307 25.40 -1.07 2.96
N LEU A 308 24.08 -1.00 3.02
CA LEU A 308 23.21 -2.19 3.08
C LEU A 308 23.33 -3.03 1.82
N ILE A 309 23.30 -2.42 0.65
CA ILE A 309 23.46 -3.12 -0.64
C ILE A 309 24.83 -3.78 -0.73
N GLU A 310 25.90 -3.11 -0.31
CA GLU A 310 27.25 -3.67 -0.26
C GLU A 310 27.32 -4.90 0.67
N HIS A 311 26.68 -4.82 1.84
CA HIS A 311 26.59 -5.94 2.79
C HIS A 311 25.86 -7.13 2.15
N MET A 312 24.70 -6.92 1.56
CA MET A 312 23.93 -7.97 0.89
C MET A 312 24.74 -8.63 -0.24
N LYS A 313 25.44 -7.84 -1.05
CA LYS A 313 26.30 -8.33 -2.15
C LYS A 313 27.54 -9.09 -1.67
N SER A 314 27.97 -8.90 -0.42
CA SER A 314 29.09 -9.63 0.15
C SER A 314 28.76 -11.09 0.51
N ARG A 315 27.46 -11.45 0.50
CA ARG A 315 26.98 -12.81 0.80
C ARG A 315 26.83 -13.62 -0.47
N ASP A 316 27.23 -14.87 -0.43
CA ASP A 316 26.98 -15.82 -1.52
C ASP A 316 25.50 -16.22 -1.58
N GLY A 317 25.01 -16.54 -2.77
CA GLY A 317 23.65 -17.04 -2.95
C GLY A 317 22.54 -16.00 -2.76
N VAL A 318 22.82 -14.74 -3.06
CA VAL A 318 21.85 -13.65 -3.07
C VAL A 318 21.39 -13.39 -4.50
N TRP A 319 20.08 -13.34 -4.70
CA TRP A 319 19.48 -12.91 -5.95
C TRP A 319 18.72 -11.60 -5.75
N PHE A 320 19.07 -10.57 -6.51
CA PHE A 320 18.33 -9.33 -6.58
C PHE A 320 17.33 -9.39 -7.72
N GLY A 321 16.06 -9.07 -7.46
CA GLY A 321 15.01 -9.13 -8.45
C GLY A 321 13.96 -8.01 -8.28
N THR A 322 13.13 -7.84 -9.32
CA THR A 322 11.89 -7.07 -9.21
C THR A 322 10.80 -7.93 -8.58
N HIS A 323 9.75 -7.29 -8.10
CA HIS A 323 8.58 -8.01 -7.56
C HIS A 323 7.93 -8.89 -8.65
N GLU A 324 7.82 -8.38 -9.87
CA GLU A 324 7.32 -9.19 -11.00
C GLU A 324 8.15 -10.44 -11.21
N ALA A 325 9.49 -10.31 -11.24
CA ALA A 325 10.37 -11.44 -11.45
C ALA A 325 10.25 -12.48 -10.33
N ALA A 326 10.15 -12.02 -9.09
CA ALA A 326 9.93 -12.88 -7.92
C ALA A 326 8.57 -13.59 -7.98
N ALA A 327 7.49 -12.85 -8.25
CA ALA A 327 6.15 -13.42 -8.36
C ALA A 327 6.06 -14.48 -9.47
N ARG A 328 6.63 -14.21 -10.65
CA ARG A 328 6.69 -15.19 -11.75
C ARG A 328 7.48 -16.44 -11.36
N TRP A 329 8.60 -16.27 -10.65
CA TRP A 329 9.38 -17.40 -10.17
C TRP A 329 8.59 -18.24 -9.16
N VAL A 330 8.01 -17.61 -8.17
CA VAL A 330 7.17 -18.25 -7.13
C VAL A 330 6.01 -19.01 -7.76
N ARG A 331 5.23 -18.38 -8.66
CA ARG A 331 4.14 -19.04 -9.38
C ARG A 331 4.58 -20.27 -10.11
N LYS A 332 5.68 -20.17 -10.88
CA LYS A 332 6.25 -21.30 -11.63
C LYS A 332 6.66 -22.45 -10.73
N GLN A 333 7.34 -22.16 -9.61
CA GLN A 333 7.75 -23.20 -8.64
C GLN A 333 6.56 -23.86 -7.95
N ALA A 334 5.50 -23.09 -7.71
CA ALA A 334 4.28 -23.57 -7.08
C ALA A 334 3.28 -24.25 -8.05
N GLY A 335 3.58 -24.29 -9.37
CA GLY A 335 2.69 -24.87 -10.38
C GLY A 335 1.40 -24.08 -10.56
N MET A 336 1.45 -22.76 -10.48
CA MET A 336 0.30 -21.84 -10.57
C MET A 336 0.16 -21.19 -11.96
N ASP A 337 1.00 -21.52 -12.91
CA ASP A 337 0.99 -21.00 -14.30
C ASP A 337 0.11 -21.85 -15.23
#